data_56eb3c61b97ea75d2d5e0ca3559c50af
#
_entry.id   56eb3c61b97ea75d2d5e0ca3559c50af
#
_cell.length_a   1.000
_cell.length_b   1.000
_cell.length_c   1.000
_cell.angle_alpha   90.00
_cell.angle_beta   90.00
_cell.angle_gamma   90.00
#
_symmetry.space_group_name_H-M   'P 1'
#
loop_
_entity.id
_entity.type
_entity.pdbx_description
1 polymer ?
#
loop_
_entity_poly.entity_id
_entity_poly.type
_entity_poly.pdbx_seq_one_letter_code
_entity_poly.pdbx_strand_id
1 'polypeptide(L)'
;KIRFRPSHFPFTEPSAEVDIGYKIEDGKIKVGEGDKWLEVLGCGMVHPNVLKNAKEDSKKYQGYAFGVGIDRLAMLKYGINDLRAFFESDIRWLEFYGFDPLDVPTNYRGLSR
;
A
#
# COMPACT_ATOMS: atom_id res chain seq x y z
N LYS A 1 1.57 14.81 -5.51
CA LYS A 1 0.20 14.69 -6.06
C LYS A 1 -0.46 13.43 -5.49
N ILE A 2 -1.66 13.57 -4.98
CA ILE A 2 -2.53 12.48 -4.53
C ILE A 2 -3.88 12.70 -5.20
N ARG A 3 -4.55 11.63 -5.62
CA ARG A 3 -5.94 11.70 -6.07
C ARG A 3 -6.74 10.55 -5.48
N PHE A 4 -8.02 10.83 -5.25
CA PHE A 4 -9.01 9.85 -4.87
C PHE A 4 -9.86 9.52 -6.09
N ARG A 5 -10.07 8.23 -6.34
CA ARG A 5 -10.98 7.73 -7.36
C ARG A 5 -12.12 6.98 -6.69
N PRO A 6 -13.39 7.25 -7.04
CA PRO A 6 -14.49 6.39 -6.59
C PRO A 6 -14.23 4.93 -6.96
N SER A 7 -14.51 4.03 -6.03
CA SER A 7 -14.37 2.59 -6.22
C SER A 7 -15.50 1.84 -5.53
N HIS A 8 -15.55 0.53 -5.70
CA HIS A 8 -16.53 -0.31 -5.05
C HIS A 8 -15.84 -1.45 -4.29
N PHE A 9 -16.12 -1.51 -2.98
CA PHE A 9 -15.75 -2.64 -2.12
C PHE A 9 -16.98 -3.14 -1.37
N PRO A 10 -17.13 -4.46 -1.17
CA PRO A 10 -18.34 -5.01 -0.55
C PRO A 10 -18.49 -4.67 0.95
N PHE A 11 -17.44 -4.16 1.58
CA PHE A 11 -17.38 -3.88 3.02
C PHE A 11 -17.32 -2.38 3.34
N THR A 12 -17.27 -1.52 2.33
CA THR A 12 -17.29 -0.05 2.51
C THR A 12 -18.24 0.63 1.53
N GLU A 13 -18.90 1.71 1.99
CA GLU A 13 -19.75 2.56 1.18
C GLU A 13 -19.88 3.96 1.84
N PRO A 14 -19.45 5.05 1.20
CA PRO A 14 -18.73 5.12 -0.08
C PRO A 14 -17.32 4.55 0.02
N SER A 15 -16.78 4.17 -1.15
CA SER A 15 -15.44 3.61 -1.28
C SER A 15 -14.60 4.43 -2.24
N ALA A 16 -13.30 4.48 -2.00
CA ALA A 16 -12.35 5.16 -2.87
C ALA A 16 -11.02 4.42 -2.94
N GLU A 17 -10.36 4.53 -4.07
CA GLU A 17 -8.95 4.18 -4.24
C GLU A 17 -8.09 5.44 -4.21
N VAL A 18 -6.91 5.32 -3.64
CA VAL A 18 -5.96 6.44 -3.55
C VAL A 18 -4.74 6.13 -4.41
N ASP A 19 -4.49 7.04 -5.33
CA ASP A 19 -3.33 7.00 -6.20
C ASP A 19 -2.33 8.08 -5.79
N ILE A 20 -1.04 7.73 -5.89
CA ILE A 20 0.07 8.67 -5.73
C ILE A 20 0.69 8.94 -7.09
N GLY A 21 0.89 10.22 -7.41
CA GLY A 21 1.62 10.64 -8.59
C GLY A 21 3.11 10.33 -8.46
N TYR A 22 3.74 9.88 -9.56
CA TYR A 22 5.18 9.66 -9.60
C TYR A 22 5.75 9.93 -11.00
N LYS A 23 7.05 10.13 -11.06
CA LYS A 23 7.83 10.16 -12.30
C LYS A 23 9.07 9.30 -12.15
N ILE A 24 9.60 8.85 -13.28
CA ILE A 24 10.90 8.18 -13.34
C ILE A 24 11.88 9.17 -13.97
N GLU A 25 12.94 9.49 -13.28
CA GLU A 25 13.98 10.40 -13.72
C GLU A 25 15.33 9.76 -13.39
N ASP A 26 16.18 9.60 -14.38
CA ASP A 26 17.49 8.92 -14.27
C ASP A 26 17.40 7.51 -13.63
N GLY A 27 16.36 6.75 -13.99
CA GLY A 27 16.11 5.42 -13.45
C GLY A 27 15.59 5.39 -12.00
N LYS A 28 15.38 6.56 -11.37
CA LYS A 28 14.87 6.68 -10.01
C LYS A 28 13.42 7.14 -9.99
N ILE A 29 12.65 6.58 -9.07
CA ILE A 29 11.26 6.99 -8.84
C ILE A 29 11.24 8.23 -7.95
N LYS A 30 10.65 9.31 -8.44
CA LYS A 30 10.32 10.50 -7.65
C LYS A 30 8.83 10.50 -7.34
N VAL A 31 8.51 10.40 -6.07
CA VAL A 31 7.13 10.33 -5.54
C VAL A 31 6.57 11.74 -5.32
N GLY A 32 5.27 11.89 -5.57
CA GLY A 32 4.55 13.15 -5.35
C GLY A 32 4.53 14.09 -6.57
N GLU A 33 5.29 13.78 -7.61
CA GLU A 33 5.41 14.57 -8.83
C GLU A 33 5.13 13.70 -10.07
N GLY A 34 4.91 14.34 -11.22
CA GLY A 34 4.78 13.67 -12.51
C GLY A 34 3.36 13.30 -12.89
N ASP A 35 3.23 12.58 -14.01
CA ASP A 35 1.96 12.28 -14.68
C ASP A 35 1.59 10.79 -14.60
N LYS A 36 2.48 9.96 -14.07
CA LYS A 36 2.18 8.56 -13.78
C LYS A 36 1.51 8.43 -12.42
N TRP A 37 0.63 7.46 -12.31
CA TRP A 37 -0.14 7.21 -11.11
C TRP A 37 0.04 5.77 -10.65
N LEU A 38 0.27 5.59 -9.36
CA LEU A 38 0.30 4.28 -8.72
C LEU A 38 -0.78 4.24 -7.64
N GLU A 39 -1.70 3.31 -7.77
CA GLU A 39 -2.65 2.99 -6.71
C GLU A 39 -1.91 2.38 -5.53
N VAL A 40 -2.13 2.93 -4.34
CA VAL A 40 -1.40 2.51 -3.12
C VAL A 40 -2.32 1.98 -2.03
N LEU A 41 -3.59 2.42 -2.00
CA LEU A 41 -4.53 1.96 -1.00
C LEU A 41 -5.98 2.08 -1.47
N GLY A 42 -6.83 1.24 -0.89
CA GLY A 42 -8.28 1.40 -0.90
C GLY A 42 -8.77 1.88 0.47
N CYS A 43 -9.82 2.68 0.49
CA CYS A 43 -10.43 3.16 1.73
C CYS A 43 -11.94 3.40 1.55
N GLY A 44 -12.63 3.60 2.68
CA GLY A 44 -14.05 3.95 2.65
C GLY A 44 -14.68 3.96 4.03
N MET A 45 -15.95 4.34 4.05
CA MET A 45 -16.77 4.21 5.26
C MET A 45 -17.24 2.76 5.39
N VAL A 46 -17.14 2.20 6.57
CA VAL A 46 -17.55 0.81 6.84
C VAL A 46 -19.04 0.66 6.56
N HIS A 47 -19.39 -0.35 5.76
CA HIS A 47 -20.77 -0.62 5.42
C HIS A 47 -21.59 -0.98 6.68
N PRO A 48 -22.82 -0.46 6.84
CA PRO A 48 -23.64 -0.70 8.04
C PRO A 48 -23.84 -2.18 8.38
N ASN A 49 -23.87 -3.07 7.38
CA ASN A 49 -24.00 -4.51 7.63
C ASN A 49 -22.76 -5.11 8.29
N VAL A 50 -21.58 -4.56 8.04
CA VAL A 50 -20.33 -4.98 8.73
C VAL A 50 -20.38 -4.61 10.20
N LEU A 51 -20.85 -3.40 10.54
CA LEU A 51 -21.05 -2.97 11.92
C LEU A 51 -22.06 -3.86 12.63
N LYS A 52 -23.19 -4.16 12.00
CA LYS A 52 -24.20 -5.08 12.57
C LYS A 52 -23.63 -6.48 12.84
N ASN A 53 -22.83 -7.02 11.91
CA ASN A 53 -22.19 -8.32 12.09
C ASN A 53 -21.17 -8.30 13.25
N ALA A 54 -20.55 -7.16 13.48
CA ALA A 54 -19.67 -6.93 14.63
C ALA A 54 -20.44 -6.64 15.93
N LYS A 55 -21.78 -6.71 15.90
CA LYS A 55 -22.69 -6.39 17.02
C LYS A 55 -22.62 -4.92 17.48
N GLU A 56 -22.23 -4.03 16.58
CA GLU A 56 -22.21 -2.60 16.81
C GLU A 56 -23.47 -1.91 16.25
N ASP A 57 -23.95 -0.89 16.92
CA ASP A 57 -25.11 -0.12 16.49
C ASP A 57 -24.73 0.83 15.35
N SER A 58 -25.10 0.47 14.11
CA SER A 58 -24.83 1.25 12.91
C SER A 58 -25.57 2.61 12.86
N LYS A 59 -26.54 2.86 13.76
CA LYS A 59 -27.18 4.18 13.88
C LYS A 59 -26.40 5.11 14.81
N LYS A 60 -25.65 4.54 15.74
CA LYS A 60 -24.86 5.27 16.74
C LYS A 60 -23.41 5.45 16.31
N TYR A 61 -22.86 4.45 15.65
CA TYR A 61 -21.46 4.44 15.26
C TYR A 61 -21.27 4.43 13.74
N GLN A 62 -20.27 5.13 13.29
CA GLN A 62 -19.72 5.03 11.94
C GLN A 62 -18.29 4.55 12.04
N GLY A 63 -17.87 3.76 11.08
CA GLY A 63 -16.48 3.29 10.96
C GLY A 63 -15.86 3.74 9.66
N TYR A 64 -14.55 3.81 9.62
CA TYR A 64 -13.78 3.92 8.40
C TYR A 64 -12.79 2.76 8.31
N ALA A 65 -12.44 2.39 7.08
CA ALA A 65 -11.46 1.35 6.82
C ALA A 65 -10.51 1.79 5.71
N PHE A 66 -9.28 1.31 5.76
CA PHE A 66 -8.33 1.43 4.66
C PHE A 66 -7.45 0.18 4.60
N GLY A 67 -7.07 -0.18 3.39
CA GLY A 67 -6.13 -1.27 3.12
C GLY A 67 -4.99 -0.76 2.25
N VAL A 68 -3.76 -1.03 2.65
CA VAL A 68 -2.55 -0.54 1.98
C VAL A 68 -1.80 -1.71 1.36
N GLY A 69 -1.41 -1.59 0.09
CA GLY A 69 -0.51 -2.53 -0.57
C GLY A 69 0.92 -2.31 -0.12
N ILE A 70 1.43 -3.18 0.76
CA ILE A 70 2.80 -3.08 1.30
C ILE A 70 3.83 -3.12 0.17
N ASP A 71 3.65 -4.02 -0.80
CA ASP A 71 4.57 -4.16 -1.94
C ASP A 71 4.63 -2.88 -2.78
N ARG A 72 3.50 -2.23 -3.01
CA ARG A 72 3.44 -0.98 -3.78
C ARG A 72 4.13 0.17 -3.04
N LEU A 73 3.99 0.26 -1.72
CA LEU A 73 4.74 1.22 -0.92
C LEU A 73 6.23 0.93 -0.92
N ALA A 74 6.63 -0.35 -0.85
CA ALA A 74 8.02 -0.77 -0.95
C ALA A 74 8.62 -0.40 -2.32
N MET A 75 7.89 -0.62 -3.42
CA MET A 75 8.30 -0.18 -4.75
C MET A 75 8.64 1.31 -4.78
N LEU A 76 7.76 2.14 -4.23
CA LEU A 76 7.97 3.59 -4.17
C LEU A 76 9.16 3.96 -3.28
N LYS A 77 9.28 3.33 -2.12
CA LYS A 77 10.34 3.62 -1.14
C LYS A 77 11.72 3.24 -1.65
N TYR A 78 11.84 2.09 -2.29
CA TYR A 78 13.13 1.54 -2.72
C TYR A 78 13.43 1.72 -4.22
N GLY A 79 12.53 2.37 -4.95
CA GLY A 79 12.71 2.63 -6.38
C GLY A 79 12.62 1.37 -7.24
N ILE A 80 11.86 0.37 -6.83
CA ILE A 80 11.69 -0.89 -7.55
C ILE A 80 10.63 -0.71 -8.62
N ASN A 81 11.01 -0.89 -9.87
CA ASN A 81 10.14 -0.60 -11.03
C ASN A 81 9.14 -1.70 -11.34
N ASP A 82 9.36 -2.91 -10.85
CA ASP A 82 8.53 -4.08 -11.16
C ASP A 82 8.22 -4.88 -9.90
N LEU A 83 6.93 -5.05 -9.62
CA LEU A 83 6.43 -5.82 -8.47
C LEU A 83 6.91 -7.26 -8.47
N ARG A 84 7.11 -7.86 -9.64
CA ARG A 84 7.53 -9.25 -9.79
C ARG A 84 8.88 -9.53 -9.14
N ALA A 85 9.77 -8.53 -9.07
CA ALA A 85 11.06 -8.66 -8.43
C ALA A 85 10.97 -9.15 -6.97
N PHE A 86 9.88 -8.84 -6.26
CA PHE A 86 9.66 -9.34 -4.89
C PHE A 86 9.40 -10.84 -4.80
N PHE A 87 8.99 -11.47 -5.91
CA PHE A 87 8.54 -12.87 -5.95
C PHE A 87 9.46 -13.77 -6.78
N GLU A 88 10.42 -13.19 -7.51
CA GLU A 88 11.34 -13.94 -8.37
C GLU A 88 12.44 -14.68 -7.59
N SER A 89 12.64 -14.36 -6.30
CA SER A 89 13.64 -14.99 -5.44
C SER A 89 15.07 -14.96 -6.00
N ASP A 90 15.41 -13.92 -6.76
CA ASP A 90 16.79 -13.73 -7.25
C ASP A 90 17.71 -13.40 -6.07
N ILE A 91 18.67 -14.29 -5.78
CA ILE A 91 19.60 -14.16 -4.66
C ILE A 91 20.40 -12.86 -4.73
N ARG A 92 20.82 -12.42 -5.92
CA ARG A 92 21.57 -11.17 -6.12
C ARG A 92 20.74 -9.95 -5.76
N TRP A 93 19.44 -9.99 -6.07
CA TRP A 93 18.48 -8.95 -5.70
C TRP A 93 18.27 -8.90 -4.19
N LEU A 94 18.13 -10.08 -3.55
CA LEU A 94 17.97 -10.20 -2.10
C LEU A 94 19.21 -9.69 -1.36
N GLU A 95 20.41 -10.06 -1.81
CA GLU A 95 21.68 -9.58 -1.26
C GLU A 95 21.84 -8.06 -1.40
N PHE A 96 21.47 -7.51 -2.56
CA PHE A 96 21.53 -6.06 -2.83
C PHE A 96 20.67 -5.27 -1.85
N TYR A 97 19.45 -5.74 -1.55
CA TYR A 97 18.55 -5.08 -0.61
C TYR A 97 18.78 -5.49 0.86
N GLY A 98 19.76 -6.36 1.12
CA GLY A 98 20.16 -6.76 2.47
C GLY A 98 19.18 -7.72 3.15
N PHE A 99 18.42 -8.49 2.37
CA PHE A 99 17.54 -9.51 2.92
C PHE A 99 18.35 -10.72 3.39
N ASP A 100 18.28 -11.01 4.69
CA ASP A 100 18.79 -12.24 5.29
C ASP A 100 17.61 -13.00 5.90
N PRO A 101 17.25 -14.20 5.40
CA PRO A 101 16.12 -14.96 5.93
C PRO A 101 16.31 -15.43 7.38
N LEU A 102 17.53 -15.38 7.90
CA LEU A 102 17.86 -15.72 9.29
C LEU A 102 17.94 -14.48 10.21
N ASP A 103 17.99 -13.28 9.63
CA ASP A 103 17.96 -12.03 10.39
C ASP A 103 16.51 -11.53 10.49
N VAL A 104 15.82 -11.99 11.51
CA VAL A 104 14.43 -11.58 11.74
C VAL A 104 14.37 -10.09 12.01
N PRO A 105 13.66 -9.29 11.17
CA PRO A 105 13.52 -7.87 11.40
C PRO A 105 12.86 -7.60 12.76
N THR A 106 13.42 -6.71 13.54
CA THR A 106 12.82 -6.26 14.80
C THR A 106 12.25 -4.86 14.62
N ASN A 107 11.25 -4.50 15.41
CA ASN A 107 10.70 -3.14 15.44
C ASN A 107 11.76 -2.07 15.73
N TYR A 108 12.87 -2.45 16.35
CA TYR A 108 13.96 -1.56 16.70
C TYR A 108 14.98 -1.41 15.57
N ARG A 109 15.32 -2.47 14.83
CA ARG A 109 16.35 -2.47 13.78
C ARG A 109 15.78 -2.18 12.39
N GLY A 110 14.47 -2.43 12.17
CA GLY A 110 13.89 -2.42 10.84
C GLY A 110 14.53 -3.47 9.92
N LEU A 111 14.44 -3.25 8.61
CA LEU A 111 15.07 -4.10 7.58
C LEU A 111 16.47 -3.60 7.18
N SER A 112 16.96 -2.54 7.81
CA SER A 112 18.23 -1.94 7.39
C SER A 112 19.40 -2.48 8.19
N ARG A 113 20.35 -3.06 7.50
CA ARG A 113 21.75 -2.97 7.89
C ARG A 113 22.32 -1.64 7.45
#